data_604f8f0d036492bee04866b7bdef098d
#
_entry.id   604f8f0d036492bee04866b7bdef098d
#
_cell.length_a   1.000
_cell.length_b   1.000
_cell.length_c   1.000
_cell.angle_alpha   90.00
_cell.angle_beta   90.00
_cell.angle_gamma   90.00
#
_symmetry.space_group_name_H-M   'P 1'
#
loop_
_entity.id
_entity.type
_entity.pdbx_description
1 polymer ?
#
loop_
_entity_poly.entity_id
_entity_poly.type
_entity_poly.pdbx_seq_one_letter_code
_entity_poly.pdbx_strand_id
1 'polypeptide(L)'
;DTLLSFHENLTDVEITELIQEMDKMFSAEGYEKTYQWAVNIIKDYPNCNMLIWQVAVMLDSRRIIGQCEHPDKYDEQINFWYEIALNDKDEKIQHHAADSLFGFYLRKGNYEMAEKYNAPVFSSSALRFTPQNQKLRNGEFGKILGADCYSPHKVEPTHPDFGFYGIHG
;
A
#
# COMPACT_ATOMS: atom_id res chain seq x y z
N ASP A 1 -26.45 -11.61 26.32
CA ASP A 1 -26.46 -11.47 24.84
C ASP A 1 -26.37 -10.03 24.33
N THR A 2 -26.35 -9.02 25.22
CA THR A 2 -26.37 -7.61 24.83
C THR A 2 -24.98 -6.95 24.90
N LEU A 3 -23.95 -7.67 25.34
CA LEU A 3 -22.59 -7.12 25.53
C LEU A 3 -21.67 -7.35 24.33
N LEU A 4 -22.07 -8.13 23.33
CA LEU A 4 -21.26 -8.45 22.15
C LEU A 4 -21.50 -7.52 20.96
N SER A 5 -22.46 -6.60 21.02
CA SER A 5 -22.79 -5.73 19.88
C SER A 5 -22.22 -4.31 19.95
N PHE A 6 -21.39 -4.00 20.94
CA PHE A 6 -20.88 -2.62 21.14
C PHE A 6 -19.51 -2.34 20.50
N HIS A 7 -18.86 -3.32 19.87
CA HIS A 7 -17.55 -3.12 19.26
C HIS A 7 -17.53 -3.26 17.73
N GLU A 8 -18.66 -3.04 17.05
CA GLU A 8 -18.70 -3.22 15.60
C GLU A 8 -18.04 -2.08 14.82
N ASN A 9 -17.86 -0.89 15.41
CA ASN A 9 -17.21 0.21 14.71
C ASN A 9 -16.26 0.97 15.66
N LEU A 10 -14.98 0.88 15.39
CA LEU A 10 -13.98 1.75 16.01
C LEU A 10 -14.16 3.19 15.53
N THR A 11 -13.93 4.14 16.44
CA THR A 11 -13.83 5.56 16.09
C THR A 11 -12.52 5.85 15.36
N ASP A 12 -12.46 6.95 14.62
CA ASP A 12 -11.24 7.39 13.94
C ASP A 12 -10.06 7.57 14.91
N VAL A 13 -10.34 7.96 16.16
CA VAL A 13 -9.33 8.12 17.21
C VAL A 13 -8.76 6.76 17.61
N GLU A 14 -9.62 5.77 17.87
CA GLU A 14 -9.19 4.41 18.22
C GLU A 14 -8.41 3.75 17.10
N ILE A 15 -8.83 3.93 15.85
CA ILE A 15 -8.06 3.46 14.68
C ILE A 15 -6.68 4.12 14.65
N THR A 16 -6.61 5.43 14.86
CA THR A 16 -5.34 6.16 14.86
C THR A 16 -4.41 5.66 15.97
N GLU A 17 -4.93 5.39 17.16
CA GLU A 17 -4.16 4.85 18.28
C GLU A 17 -3.59 3.46 17.95
N LEU A 18 -4.39 2.57 17.36
CA LEU A 18 -3.94 1.24 16.92
C LEU A 18 -2.85 1.33 15.84
N ILE A 19 -2.98 2.23 14.88
CA ILE A 19 -1.97 2.44 13.84
C ILE A 19 -0.66 3.02 14.42
N GLN A 20 -0.74 3.91 15.41
CA GLN A 20 0.44 4.40 16.11
C GLN A 20 1.12 3.32 16.95
N GLU A 21 0.36 2.43 17.58
CA GLU A 21 0.90 1.27 18.28
C GLU A 21 1.64 0.34 17.30
N MET A 22 1.01 0.05 16.17
CA MET A 22 1.62 -0.75 15.10
C MET A 22 2.95 -0.14 14.61
N ASP A 23 3.01 1.18 14.46
CA ASP A 23 4.24 1.87 14.05
C ASP A 23 5.38 1.70 15.07
N LYS A 24 5.05 1.79 16.36
CA LYS A 24 6.02 1.52 17.45
C LYS A 24 6.51 0.07 17.43
N MET A 25 5.60 -0.87 17.16
CA MET A 25 5.94 -2.30 17.09
C MET A 25 6.91 -2.62 15.95
N PHE A 26 6.79 -1.97 14.80
CA PHE A 26 7.78 -2.15 13.72
C PHE A 26 9.19 -1.83 14.17
N SER A 27 9.35 -0.80 14.97
CA SER A 27 10.65 -0.36 15.47
C SER A 27 11.17 -1.24 16.61
N ALA A 28 10.29 -1.76 17.46
CA ALA A 28 10.65 -2.52 18.66
C ALA A 28 10.78 -4.02 18.42
N GLU A 29 9.86 -4.60 17.62
CA GLU A 29 9.67 -6.04 17.48
C GLU A 29 9.94 -6.55 16.05
N GLY A 30 10.02 -5.65 15.08
CA GLY A 30 10.23 -5.96 13.67
C GLY A 30 8.96 -6.39 12.92
N TYR A 31 9.13 -6.66 11.62
CA TYR A 31 8.01 -6.85 10.69
C TYR A 31 7.14 -8.08 11.03
N GLU A 32 7.75 -9.25 11.25
CA GLU A 32 7.01 -10.50 11.47
C GLU A 32 6.08 -10.46 12.69
N LYS A 33 6.58 -9.96 13.82
CA LYS A 33 5.78 -9.84 15.04
C LYS A 33 4.68 -8.80 14.89
N THR A 34 4.96 -7.68 14.22
CA THR A 34 3.94 -6.66 13.93
C THR A 34 2.87 -7.21 13.00
N TYR A 35 3.24 -8.03 12.01
CA TYR A 35 2.27 -8.73 11.16
C TYR A 35 1.36 -9.66 11.96
N GLN A 36 1.91 -10.47 12.87
CA GLN A 36 1.10 -11.36 13.73
C GLN A 36 0.14 -10.57 14.63
N TRP A 37 0.59 -9.47 15.19
CA TRP A 37 -0.23 -8.55 15.95
C TRP A 37 -1.37 -8.00 15.07
N ALA A 38 -1.06 -7.54 13.86
CA ALA A 38 -2.03 -7.01 12.91
C ALA A 38 -3.12 -8.05 12.55
N VAL A 39 -2.74 -9.30 12.32
CA VAL A 39 -3.69 -10.39 12.08
C VAL A 39 -4.66 -10.56 13.25
N ASN A 40 -4.19 -10.45 14.49
CA ASN A 40 -5.03 -10.58 15.67
C ASN A 40 -5.99 -9.39 15.82
N ILE A 41 -5.51 -8.16 15.62
CA ILE A 41 -6.35 -6.96 15.67
C ILE A 41 -7.47 -7.00 14.62
N ILE A 42 -7.16 -7.44 13.40
CA ILE A 42 -8.18 -7.59 12.35
C ILE A 42 -9.21 -8.68 12.71
N LYS A 43 -8.81 -9.73 13.42
CA LYS A 43 -9.76 -10.74 13.92
C LYS A 43 -10.69 -10.20 15.01
N ASP A 44 -10.19 -9.28 15.83
CA ASP A 44 -10.98 -8.63 16.86
C ASP A 44 -11.98 -7.61 16.27
N TYR A 45 -11.62 -7.00 15.13
CA TYR A 45 -12.43 -5.98 14.44
C TYR A 45 -12.66 -6.32 12.96
N PRO A 46 -13.29 -7.45 12.65
CA PRO A 46 -13.38 -7.98 11.27
C PRO A 46 -14.25 -7.14 10.33
N ASN A 47 -15.09 -6.26 10.86
CA ASN A 47 -16.00 -5.41 10.09
C ASN A 47 -15.52 -3.96 9.98
N CYS A 48 -14.38 -3.63 10.57
CA CYS A 48 -13.82 -2.28 10.51
C CYS A 48 -12.91 -2.13 9.27
N ASN A 49 -13.50 -1.93 8.10
CA ASN A 49 -12.77 -1.91 6.83
C ASN A 49 -11.76 -0.76 6.71
N MET A 50 -12.00 0.37 7.39
CA MET A 50 -11.01 1.46 7.49
C MET A 50 -9.74 0.99 8.22
N LEU A 51 -9.90 0.29 9.35
CA LEU A 51 -8.76 -0.28 10.07
C LEU A 51 -8.03 -1.32 9.22
N ILE A 52 -8.77 -2.23 8.59
CA ILE A 52 -8.20 -3.29 7.74
C ILE A 52 -7.36 -2.67 6.62
N TRP A 53 -7.89 -1.65 5.95
CA TRP A 53 -7.16 -0.94 4.91
C TRP A 53 -5.89 -0.25 5.44
N GLN A 54 -5.98 0.48 6.56
CA GLN A 54 -4.82 1.18 7.14
C GLN A 54 -3.72 0.22 7.58
N VAL A 55 -4.09 -0.90 8.21
CA VAL A 55 -3.16 -1.96 8.58
C VAL A 55 -2.46 -2.53 7.34
N ALA A 56 -3.22 -2.83 6.29
CA ALA A 56 -2.65 -3.32 5.03
C ALA A 56 -1.66 -2.32 4.40
N VAL A 57 -2.02 -1.03 4.39
CA VAL A 57 -1.13 0.05 3.88
C VAL A 57 0.15 0.14 4.70
N MET A 58 0.08 0.06 6.02
CA MET A 58 1.25 0.10 6.89
C MET A 58 2.20 -1.06 6.62
N LEU A 59 1.68 -2.28 6.55
CA LEU A 59 2.47 -3.47 6.21
C LEU A 59 3.09 -3.37 4.82
N ASP A 60 2.30 -2.97 3.82
CA ASP A 60 2.76 -2.82 2.44
C ASP A 60 3.87 -1.77 2.33
N SER A 61 3.71 -0.61 2.95
CA SER A 61 4.72 0.45 2.92
C SER A 61 6.04 0.03 3.59
N ARG A 62 5.98 -0.64 4.74
CA ARG A 62 7.17 -1.10 5.47
C ARG A 62 7.99 -2.13 4.70
N ARG A 63 7.35 -3.03 3.98
CA ARG A 63 8.06 -3.98 3.11
C ARG A 63 8.67 -3.33 1.87
N ILE A 64 8.02 -2.31 1.30
CA ILE A 64 8.55 -1.55 0.16
C ILE A 64 9.85 -0.85 0.52
N ILE A 65 9.95 -0.27 1.72
CA ILE A 65 11.16 0.41 2.19
C ILE A 65 12.21 -0.55 2.75
N GLY A 66 12.07 -1.86 2.54
CA GLY A 66 13.08 -2.85 2.86
C GLY A 66 13.11 -3.30 4.33
N GLN A 67 12.06 -3.07 5.10
CA GLN A 67 11.96 -3.54 6.49
C GLN A 67 11.43 -4.97 6.63
N CYS A 68 11.36 -5.71 5.52
CA CYS A 68 10.90 -7.10 5.47
C CYS A 68 11.87 -7.94 4.63
N GLU A 69 12.37 -9.04 5.19
CA GLU A 69 13.31 -9.93 4.49
C GLU A 69 12.65 -10.69 3.32
N HIS A 70 11.39 -11.06 3.47
CA HIS A 70 10.64 -11.84 2.50
C HIS A 70 9.30 -11.16 2.15
N PRO A 71 9.32 -10.04 1.40
CA PRO A 71 8.14 -9.22 1.16
C PRO A 71 7.02 -9.98 0.43
N ASP A 72 7.35 -10.88 -0.49
CA ASP A 72 6.37 -11.62 -1.29
C ASP A 72 5.54 -12.62 -0.46
N LYS A 73 6.06 -13.06 0.68
CA LYS A 73 5.36 -13.95 1.62
C LYS A 73 3.99 -13.40 2.07
N TYR A 74 3.84 -12.09 2.07
CA TYR A 74 2.66 -11.41 2.61
C TYR A 74 1.72 -10.86 1.53
N ASP A 75 2.05 -11.08 0.25
CA ASP A 75 1.31 -10.52 -0.88
C ASP A 75 -0.16 -10.91 -0.87
N GLU A 76 -0.45 -12.21 -0.71
CA GLU A 76 -1.83 -12.72 -0.72
C GLU A 76 -2.67 -12.12 0.39
N GLN A 77 -2.11 -12.03 1.60
CA GLN A 77 -2.85 -11.51 2.75
C GLN A 77 -3.08 -10.01 2.66
N ILE A 78 -2.08 -9.24 2.26
CA ILE A 78 -2.21 -7.78 2.11
C ILE A 78 -3.20 -7.47 0.99
N ASN A 79 -3.10 -8.17 -0.14
CA ASN A 79 -4.02 -8.02 -1.24
C ASN A 79 -5.47 -8.35 -0.83
N PHE A 80 -5.66 -9.43 -0.10
CA PHE A 80 -6.97 -9.83 0.42
C PHE A 80 -7.58 -8.75 1.34
N TRP A 81 -6.79 -8.13 2.20
CA TRP A 81 -7.27 -7.04 3.05
C TRP A 81 -7.65 -5.80 2.25
N TYR A 82 -6.91 -5.46 1.20
CA TYR A 82 -7.32 -4.40 0.27
C TYR A 82 -8.64 -4.73 -0.43
N GLU A 83 -8.84 -5.98 -0.84
CA GLU A 83 -10.09 -6.42 -1.46
C GLU A 83 -11.28 -6.38 -0.50
N ILE A 84 -11.09 -6.70 0.78
CA ILE A 84 -12.12 -6.51 1.81
C ILE A 84 -12.53 -5.04 1.87
N ALA A 85 -11.57 -4.13 1.97
CA ALA A 85 -11.84 -2.70 2.04
C ALA A 85 -12.47 -2.14 0.75
N LEU A 86 -12.13 -2.71 -0.40
CA LEU A 86 -12.73 -2.34 -1.70
C LEU A 86 -14.24 -2.60 -1.74
N ASN A 87 -14.73 -3.58 -0.99
CA ASN A 87 -16.14 -3.94 -0.92
C ASN A 87 -16.91 -3.19 0.17
N ASP A 88 -16.32 -2.17 0.79
CA ASP A 88 -17.02 -1.31 1.75
C ASP A 88 -18.18 -0.53 1.10
N LYS A 89 -19.13 -0.09 1.94
CA LYS A 89 -20.25 0.77 1.50
C LYS A 89 -19.81 2.24 1.37
N ASP A 90 -18.76 2.64 2.07
CA ASP A 90 -18.20 3.98 2.02
C ASP A 90 -17.30 4.11 0.78
N GLU A 91 -17.72 4.95 -0.17
CA GLU A 91 -16.98 5.24 -1.40
C GLU A 91 -15.54 5.72 -1.13
N LYS A 92 -15.31 6.39 -0.01
CA LYS A 92 -13.99 6.87 0.39
C LYS A 92 -13.03 5.71 0.67
N ILE A 93 -13.52 4.72 1.42
CA ILE A 93 -12.75 3.50 1.72
C ILE A 93 -12.51 2.70 0.43
N GLN A 94 -13.53 2.57 -0.41
CA GLN A 94 -13.39 1.92 -1.72
C GLN A 94 -12.31 2.59 -2.59
N HIS A 95 -12.29 3.93 -2.65
CA HIS A 95 -11.29 4.68 -3.41
C HIS A 95 -9.87 4.42 -2.88
N HIS A 96 -9.70 4.49 -1.56
CA HIS A 96 -8.41 4.21 -0.95
C HIS A 96 -7.92 2.78 -1.20
N ALA A 97 -8.81 1.81 -1.11
CA ALA A 97 -8.49 0.41 -1.36
C ALA A 97 -8.13 0.16 -2.85
N ALA A 98 -8.87 0.77 -3.76
CA ALA A 98 -8.58 0.65 -5.20
C ALA A 98 -7.24 1.28 -5.57
N ASP A 99 -6.91 2.45 -5.05
CA ASP A 99 -5.61 3.08 -5.26
C ASP A 99 -4.46 2.21 -4.71
N SER A 100 -4.70 1.57 -3.56
CA SER A 100 -3.72 0.66 -2.95
C SER A 100 -3.50 -0.59 -3.81
N LEU A 101 -4.57 -1.23 -4.31
CA LEU A 101 -4.51 -2.37 -5.21
C LEU A 101 -3.84 -2.02 -6.54
N PHE A 102 -4.18 -0.87 -7.09
CA PHE A 102 -3.55 -0.36 -8.29
C PHE A 102 -2.03 -0.22 -8.11
N GLY A 103 -1.59 0.46 -7.05
CA GLY A 103 -0.17 0.60 -6.74
C GLY A 103 0.53 -0.72 -6.45
N PHE A 104 -0.16 -1.65 -5.77
CA PHE A 104 0.33 -2.98 -5.51
C PHE A 104 0.64 -3.75 -6.81
N TYR A 105 -0.30 -3.84 -7.72
CA TYR A 105 -0.13 -4.57 -8.98
C TYR A 105 0.86 -3.89 -9.93
N LEU A 106 0.97 -2.57 -9.89
CA LEU A 106 2.01 -1.87 -10.64
C LEU A 106 3.42 -2.27 -10.18
N ARG A 107 3.65 -2.29 -8.88
CA ARG A 107 4.95 -2.69 -8.33
C ARG A 107 5.31 -4.14 -8.68
N LYS A 108 4.30 -4.98 -8.86
CA LYS A 108 4.48 -6.37 -9.29
C LYS A 108 4.63 -6.52 -10.80
N GLY A 109 4.53 -5.43 -11.57
CA GLY A 109 4.57 -5.47 -13.04
C GLY A 109 3.33 -6.09 -13.68
N ASN A 110 2.27 -6.28 -12.91
CA ASN A 110 1.00 -6.82 -13.40
C ASN A 110 0.08 -5.67 -13.84
N TYR A 111 0.34 -5.17 -15.03
CA TYR A 111 -0.35 -4.00 -15.58
C TYR A 111 -1.83 -4.27 -15.87
N GLU A 112 -2.18 -5.50 -16.27
CA GLU A 112 -3.58 -5.89 -16.51
C GLU A 112 -4.41 -5.78 -15.24
N MET A 113 -3.91 -6.34 -14.14
CA MET A 113 -4.59 -6.21 -12.85
C MET A 113 -4.60 -4.79 -12.33
N ALA A 114 -3.54 -4.03 -12.51
CA ALA A 114 -3.52 -2.62 -12.15
C ALA A 114 -4.60 -1.85 -12.90
N GLU A 115 -4.74 -2.05 -14.21
CA GLU A 115 -5.77 -1.38 -15.01
C GLU A 115 -7.19 -1.72 -14.54
N LYS A 116 -7.44 -2.96 -14.11
CA LYS A 116 -8.73 -3.38 -13.54
C LYS A 116 -9.16 -2.52 -12.34
N TYR A 117 -8.23 -2.17 -11.47
CA TYR A 117 -8.54 -1.36 -10.28
C TYR A 117 -8.57 0.14 -10.57
N ASN A 118 -7.91 0.60 -11.63
CA ASN A 118 -7.98 2.00 -12.05
C ASN A 118 -9.34 2.36 -12.69
N ALA A 119 -9.91 1.47 -13.49
CA ALA A 119 -11.08 1.77 -14.31
C ALA A 119 -12.41 2.00 -13.53
N PRO A 120 -12.76 1.20 -12.50
CA PRO A 120 -14.06 1.33 -11.84
C PRO A 120 -14.14 2.51 -10.88
N VAL A 121 -13.05 2.83 -10.20
CA VAL A 121 -13.02 3.81 -9.12
C VAL A 121 -13.00 5.24 -9.63
N PHE A 122 -12.31 5.47 -10.73
CA PHE A 122 -12.27 6.79 -11.37
C PHE A 122 -13.46 7.07 -12.28
N SER A 123 -14.47 6.19 -12.31
CA SER A 123 -15.63 6.39 -13.16
C SER A 123 -16.50 7.57 -12.78
N SER A 124 -16.48 7.99 -11.55
CA SER A 124 -17.26 9.11 -11.03
C SER A 124 -16.43 10.37 -10.77
N SER A 125 -15.11 10.33 -10.87
CA SER A 125 -14.27 11.49 -10.58
C SER A 125 -13.68 12.10 -11.86
N ALA A 126 -13.55 13.43 -11.86
CA ALA A 126 -12.93 14.20 -12.94
C ALA A 126 -11.47 13.80 -13.22
N LEU A 127 -10.84 13.09 -12.29
CA LEU A 127 -9.45 12.62 -12.40
C LEU A 127 -9.28 11.52 -13.46
N ARG A 128 -10.36 10.85 -13.84
CA ARG A 128 -10.36 9.78 -14.84
C ARG A 128 -9.79 10.20 -16.20
N PHE A 129 -10.01 11.43 -16.59
CA PHE A 129 -9.65 11.95 -17.91
C PHE A 129 -8.52 12.95 -17.88
N THR A 130 -7.74 12.99 -16.80
CA THR A 130 -6.56 13.86 -16.78
C THR A 130 -5.47 13.28 -17.69
N PRO A 131 -4.68 14.14 -18.37
CA PRO A 131 -3.55 13.66 -19.16
C PRO A 131 -2.56 12.80 -18.37
N GLN A 132 -2.49 13.01 -17.05
CA GLN A 132 -1.67 12.20 -16.16
C GLN A 132 -2.13 10.75 -16.09
N ASN A 133 -3.45 10.51 -15.91
CA ASN A 133 -3.99 9.15 -15.85
C ASN A 133 -3.83 8.40 -17.17
N GLN A 134 -3.91 9.13 -18.30
CA GLN A 134 -3.68 8.54 -19.60
C GLN A 134 -2.22 8.16 -19.83
N LYS A 135 -1.28 8.96 -19.32
CA LYS A 135 0.16 8.62 -19.31
C LYS A 135 0.45 7.43 -18.40
N LEU A 136 -0.23 7.33 -17.27
CA LEU A 136 -0.17 6.17 -16.39
C LEU A 136 -0.56 4.89 -17.13
N ARG A 137 -1.63 4.89 -17.88
CA ARG A 137 -2.07 3.76 -18.71
C ARG A 137 -1.06 3.38 -19.79
N ASN A 138 -0.26 4.33 -20.26
CA ASN A 138 0.76 4.11 -21.28
C ASN A 138 2.14 3.73 -20.70
N GLY A 139 2.22 3.40 -19.43
CA GLY A 139 3.46 2.97 -18.78
C GLY A 139 4.43 4.09 -18.40
N GLU A 140 3.99 5.34 -18.40
CA GLU A 140 4.84 6.50 -18.04
C GLU A 140 4.75 6.88 -16.54
N PHE A 141 4.43 5.91 -15.71
CA PHE A 141 4.16 6.11 -14.28
C PHE A 141 5.30 6.79 -13.51
N GLY A 142 6.53 6.36 -13.74
CA GLY A 142 7.68 6.91 -13.05
C GLY A 142 7.84 8.41 -13.24
N LYS A 143 7.49 8.92 -14.43
CA LYS A 143 7.57 10.33 -14.76
C LYS A 143 6.50 11.19 -14.06
N ILE A 144 5.31 10.60 -13.85
CA ILE A 144 4.16 11.31 -13.28
C ILE A 144 4.24 11.40 -11.76
N LEU A 145 4.65 10.32 -11.11
CA LEU A 145 4.77 10.26 -9.66
C LEU A 145 6.04 10.93 -9.14
N GLY A 146 6.93 11.40 -10.04
CA GLY A 146 8.22 11.95 -9.66
C GLY A 146 9.11 10.93 -8.95
N ALA A 147 8.73 9.67 -9.01
CA ALA A 147 9.40 8.58 -8.35
C ALA A 147 10.34 7.90 -9.36
N ASP A 148 11.52 8.46 -9.55
CA ASP A 148 12.59 7.79 -10.29
C ASP A 148 12.92 6.40 -9.70
N CYS A 149 12.46 6.14 -8.47
CA CYS A 149 12.55 4.84 -7.82
C CYS A 149 11.69 3.74 -8.44
N TYR A 150 10.73 4.06 -9.31
CA TYR A 150 9.88 3.08 -9.99
C TYR A 150 10.32 2.74 -11.41
N SER A 151 11.36 3.37 -11.91
CA SER A 151 11.92 3.08 -13.22
C SER A 151 13.19 2.23 -13.06
N PRO A 152 13.12 0.90 -13.19
CA PRO A 152 14.30 0.04 -13.14
C PRO A 152 15.27 0.30 -14.30
N HIS A 153 14.86 1.10 -15.28
CA HIS A 153 15.66 1.46 -16.45
C HIS A 153 16.39 2.80 -16.33
N LYS A 154 16.23 3.50 -15.22
CA LYS A 154 16.94 4.76 -14.96
C LYS A 154 17.94 4.69 -13.83
N VAL A 155 18.44 3.51 -13.54
CA VAL A 155 19.79 3.44 -12.97
C VAL A 155 20.71 3.76 -14.16
N GLU A 156 20.86 5.02 -14.43
CA GLU A 156 21.95 5.47 -15.27
C GLU A 156 23.22 4.76 -14.78
N PRO A 157 23.97 4.13 -15.67
CA PRO A 157 25.27 3.59 -15.28
C PRO A 157 25.99 4.73 -14.58
N THR A 158 26.43 4.44 -13.36
CA THR A 158 27.26 5.29 -12.53
C THR A 158 28.09 6.23 -13.39
N HIS A 159 27.88 7.50 -13.18
CA HIS A 159 28.59 8.57 -13.85
C HIS A 159 30.06 8.15 -14.03
N PRO A 160 30.61 8.15 -15.22
CA PRO A 160 31.98 7.66 -15.45
C PRO A 160 33.04 8.42 -14.63
N ASP A 161 32.67 9.58 -14.10
CA ASP A 161 33.53 10.40 -13.26
C ASP A 161 33.71 9.91 -11.82
N PHE A 162 32.85 9.00 -11.35
CA PHE A 162 32.99 8.44 -10.00
C PHE A 162 34.14 7.43 -9.85
N GLY A 163 34.62 6.89 -10.94
CA GLY A 163 35.74 5.93 -10.95
C GLY A 163 37.12 6.58 -10.94
N PHE A 164 37.25 7.87 -11.16
CA PHE A 164 38.56 8.53 -11.37
C PHE A 164 39.18 9.17 -10.14
N TYR A 165 38.40 9.39 -9.07
CA TYR A 165 38.90 10.10 -7.89
C TYR A 165 39.55 9.17 -6.84
N GLY A 166 39.66 7.90 -7.08
CA GLY A 166 40.23 6.94 -6.15
C GLY A 166 41.62 6.39 -6.50
N ILE A 167 42.25 6.83 -7.61
CA ILE A 167 43.45 6.13 -8.14
C ILE A 167 44.72 7.00 -8.11
N HIS A 168 44.66 8.23 -7.68
CA HIS A 168 45.86 9.09 -7.52
C HIS A 168 45.94 9.65 -6.10
N GLY A 169 46.45 8.83 -5.23
CA GLY A 169 46.99 9.20 -3.92
C GLY A 169 48.37 8.67 -3.81
#